data_45cae8b2538e2b184df6317d7be0086b
#
_entry.id   45cae8b2538e2b184df6317d7be0086b
#
_cell.length_a   1.000
_cell.length_b   1.000
_cell.length_c   1.000
_cell.angle_alpha   90.00
_cell.angle_beta   90.00
_cell.angle_gamma   90.00
#
_symmetry.space_group_name_H-M   'P 1'
#
loop_
_entity.id
_entity.type
_entity.pdbx_description
1 polymer ?
#
loop_
_entity_poly.entity_id
_entity_poly.type
_entity_poly.pdbx_seq_one_letter_code
_entity_poly.pdbx_strand_id
1 'polypeptide(L)'
;TGQNRRIEALHIQPDGETDVVVHMKGIGNKEYKNITKDTLIGTTGQNRRLEAIRITGKELFYLYRVHQKSVGWSEWANNGEWAGTTGKGLQMETLEIKKSMFSVEAHVQGKGWLTPKAAENVIGITGHALRLEAIRINPYGKTIKAKAHIQSKGWVDYGEITKDTIIGTVGEQKRLECLCFEGDFQYRVHIQSSGWTDWTKADGVATLGTVGQELRI
;
A
#
# COMPACT_ATOMS: atom_id res chain seq x y z
N THR A 1 3.59 -23.46 -8.18
CA THR A 1 3.55 -23.88 -6.78
C THR A 1 3.53 -25.41 -6.67
N GLY A 2 4.06 -25.98 -5.59
CA GLY A 2 3.97 -27.43 -5.29
C GLY A 2 4.89 -28.36 -6.06
N GLN A 3 5.72 -27.87 -6.97
CA GLN A 3 6.70 -28.70 -7.71
C GLN A 3 8.07 -28.79 -7.04
N ASN A 4 8.22 -28.26 -5.84
CA ASN A 4 9.49 -28.21 -5.09
C ASN A 4 10.66 -27.60 -5.89
N ARG A 5 10.34 -26.70 -6.84
CA ARG A 5 11.33 -25.97 -7.62
C ARG A 5 11.53 -24.59 -6.99
N ARG A 6 12.80 -24.25 -6.75
CA ARG A 6 13.19 -22.98 -6.14
C ARG A 6 13.52 -21.95 -7.21
N ILE A 7 13.31 -20.69 -6.87
CA ILE A 7 13.82 -19.58 -7.67
C ILE A 7 15.27 -19.31 -7.26
N GLU A 8 16.18 -19.28 -8.23
CA GLU A 8 17.58 -18.90 -8.02
C GLU A 8 17.89 -17.52 -8.64
N ALA A 9 17.19 -17.20 -9.72
CA ALA A 9 17.26 -15.90 -10.40
C ALA A 9 15.94 -15.56 -11.06
N LEU A 10 15.74 -14.27 -11.31
CA LEU A 10 14.59 -13.74 -12.04
C LEU A 10 14.95 -12.45 -12.76
N HIS A 11 14.15 -12.09 -13.73
CA HIS A 11 14.10 -10.76 -14.31
C HIS A 11 12.75 -10.13 -13.99
N ILE A 12 12.75 -8.83 -13.72
CA ILE A 12 11.53 -8.03 -13.57
C ILE A 12 11.62 -6.92 -14.61
N GLN A 13 10.55 -6.72 -15.37
CA GLN A 13 10.39 -5.55 -16.23
C GLN A 13 9.64 -4.48 -15.44
N PRO A 14 10.32 -3.44 -14.92
CA PRO A 14 9.65 -2.37 -14.19
C PRO A 14 9.02 -1.37 -15.18
N ASP A 15 7.99 -0.65 -14.70
CA ASP A 15 7.36 0.45 -15.45
C ASP A 15 7.84 1.83 -14.97
N GLY A 16 8.92 1.88 -14.25
CA GLY A 16 9.53 3.10 -13.72
C GLY A 16 10.72 2.76 -12.84
N GLU A 17 11.33 3.76 -12.26
CA GLU A 17 12.52 3.60 -11.43
C GLU A 17 12.23 2.67 -10.25
N THR A 18 12.90 1.53 -10.20
CA THR A 18 12.62 0.44 -9.26
C THR A 18 13.91 -0.16 -8.72
N ASP A 19 13.98 -0.29 -7.41
CA ASP A 19 15.04 -0.99 -6.68
C ASP A 19 14.54 -2.34 -6.18
N VAL A 20 15.42 -3.34 -6.17
CA VAL A 20 15.12 -4.66 -5.64
C VAL A 20 16.22 -5.12 -4.70
N VAL A 21 15.82 -5.68 -3.56
CA VAL A 21 16.74 -6.40 -2.67
C VAL A 21 16.25 -7.83 -2.54
N VAL A 22 17.13 -8.80 -2.69
CA VAL A 22 16.82 -10.20 -2.44
C VAL A 22 17.69 -10.78 -1.33
N HIS A 23 17.12 -11.67 -0.54
CA HIS A 23 17.87 -12.49 0.41
C HIS A 23 18.17 -13.84 -0.23
N MET A 24 19.46 -14.17 -0.33
CA MET A 24 19.94 -15.40 -0.97
C MET A 24 20.66 -16.31 0.01
N LYS A 25 20.42 -17.61 -0.12
CA LYS A 25 21.13 -18.64 0.66
C LYS A 25 22.65 -18.46 0.54
N GLY A 26 23.31 -18.27 1.71
CA GLY A 26 24.77 -18.21 1.83
C GLY A 26 25.43 -16.93 1.31
N ILE A 27 24.63 -15.93 0.90
CA ILE A 27 25.11 -14.58 0.52
C ILE A 27 24.52 -13.53 1.45
N GLY A 28 23.25 -13.72 1.89
CA GLY A 28 22.51 -12.68 2.58
C GLY A 28 21.81 -11.74 1.61
N ASN A 29 21.68 -10.47 1.99
CA ASN A 29 20.99 -9.46 1.18
C ASN A 29 21.89 -8.95 0.06
N LYS A 30 21.32 -8.90 -1.15
CA LYS A 30 21.93 -8.27 -2.32
C LYS A 30 20.98 -7.26 -2.91
N GLU A 31 21.46 -6.04 -3.10
CA GLU A 31 20.70 -4.92 -3.64
C GLU A 31 20.98 -4.71 -5.13
N TYR A 32 19.92 -4.36 -5.86
CA TYR A 32 19.93 -4.00 -7.28
C TYR A 32 19.20 -2.67 -7.42
N LYS A 33 19.92 -1.63 -7.82
CA LYS A 33 19.38 -0.28 -8.02
C LYS A 33 18.92 -0.09 -9.46
N ASN A 34 17.82 0.64 -9.62
CA ASN A 34 17.29 1.05 -10.93
C ASN A 34 17.29 -0.12 -11.93
N ILE A 35 16.65 -1.23 -11.54
CA ILE A 35 16.62 -2.44 -12.36
C ILE A 35 15.96 -2.17 -13.72
N THR A 36 16.41 -2.93 -14.71
CA THR A 36 15.78 -3.00 -16.05
C THR A 36 15.33 -4.43 -16.33
N LYS A 37 14.61 -4.64 -17.42
CA LYS A 37 14.20 -5.98 -17.88
C LYS A 37 15.39 -6.95 -18.05
N ASP A 38 16.60 -6.41 -18.28
CA ASP A 38 17.82 -7.19 -18.51
C ASP A 38 18.65 -7.42 -17.23
N THR A 39 18.20 -6.85 -16.09
CA THR A 39 18.87 -7.03 -14.79
C THR A 39 18.63 -8.45 -14.28
N LEU A 40 19.70 -9.25 -14.15
CA LEU A 40 19.64 -10.57 -13.52
C LEU A 40 19.64 -10.41 -11.98
N ILE A 41 18.49 -10.66 -11.37
CA ILE A 41 18.30 -10.61 -9.91
C ILE A 41 18.47 -12.03 -9.36
N GLY A 42 19.51 -12.25 -8.58
CA GLY A 42 19.89 -13.57 -8.09
C GLY A 42 21.16 -14.12 -8.73
N THR A 43 21.25 -15.44 -8.86
CA THR A 43 22.39 -16.13 -9.46
C THR A 43 21.91 -17.33 -10.26
N THR A 44 22.66 -17.69 -11.32
CA THR A 44 22.43 -18.93 -12.10
C THR A 44 23.60 -19.90 -11.88
N GLY A 45 23.31 -21.21 -11.82
CA GLY A 45 24.31 -22.25 -11.73
C GLY A 45 25.09 -22.33 -10.40
N GLN A 46 24.76 -21.51 -9.40
CA GLN A 46 25.46 -21.47 -8.10
C GLN A 46 24.73 -22.19 -6.96
N ASN A 47 23.59 -22.81 -7.25
CA ASN A 47 22.77 -23.52 -6.26
C ASN A 47 22.30 -22.62 -5.09
N ARG A 48 22.09 -21.33 -5.35
CA ARG A 48 21.71 -20.32 -4.36
C ARG A 48 20.26 -19.89 -4.58
N ARG A 49 19.39 -20.37 -3.71
CA ARG A 49 17.95 -20.03 -3.79
C ARG A 49 17.70 -18.62 -3.25
N LEU A 50 16.66 -17.99 -3.79
CA LEU A 50 16.06 -16.81 -3.18
C LEU A 50 15.15 -17.24 -2.00
N GLU A 51 15.19 -16.50 -0.90
CA GLU A 51 14.43 -16.76 0.32
C GLU A 51 13.45 -15.63 0.64
N ALA A 52 13.79 -14.40 0.27
CA ALA A 52 12.93 -13.23 0.40
C ALA A 52 13.24 -12.18 -0.66
N ILE A 53 12.29 -11.30 -0.91
CA ILE A 53 12.42 -10.18 -1.85
C ILE A 53 11.79 -8.92 -1.26
N ARG A 54 12.38 -7.76 -1.56
CA ARG A 54 11.86 -6.43 -1.29
C ARG A 54 11.94 -5.62 -2.57
N ILE A 55 10.82 -5.06 -3.02
CA ILE A 55 10.70 -4.27 -4.24
C ILE A 55 10.28 -2.86 -3.85
N THR A 56 10.98 -1.85 -4.34
CA THR A 56 10.70 -0.43 -4.08
C THR A 56 10.61 0.32 -5.39
N GLY A 57 9.39 0.63 -5.81
CA GLY A 57 9.14 1.56 -6.92
C GLY A 57 9.16 3.00 -6.41
N LYS A 58 9.75 3.93 -7.18
CA LYS A 58 9.77 5.35 -6.84
C LYS A 58 8.59 6.11 -7.44
N GLU A 59 8.16 5.70 -8.62
CA GLU A 59 7.06 6.31 -9.38
C GLU A 59 5.80 5.44 -9.40
N LEU A 60 5.84 4.28 -8.73
CA LEU A 60 4.79 3.29 -8.67
C LEU A 60 4.76 2.64 -7.29
N PHE A 61 3.61 2.13 -6.89
CA PHE A 61 3.45 1.38 -5.66
C PHE A 61 3.22 -0.09 -5.98
N TYR A 62 4.14 -0.95 -5.55
CA TYR A 62 4.02 -2.38 -5.74
C TYR A 62 3.38 -3.07 -4.54
N LEU A 63 2.51 -4.03 -4.83
CA LEU A 63 2.08 -5.10 -3.93
C LEU A 63 2.68 -6.39 -4.43
N TYR A 64 3.27 -7.19 -3.57
CA TYR A 64 3.85 -8.47 -3.96
C TYR A 64 3.80 -9.48 -2.83
N ARG A 65 3.78 -10.74 -3.20
CA ARG A 65 3.83 -11.86 -2.26
C ARG A 65 4.62 -13.01 -2.85
N VAL A 66 5.10 -13.88 -1.99
CA VAL A 66 5.86 -15.05 -2.39
C VAL A 66 5.22 -16.33 -1.86
N HIS A 67 5.30 -17.39 -2.64
CA HIS A 67 5.02 -18.74 -2.17
C HIS A 67 6.33 -19.36 -1.73
N GLN A 68 6.39 -19.84 -0.48
CA GLN A 68 7.54 -20.51 0.09
C GLN A 68 7.25 -21.99 0.34
N LYS A 69 8.27 -22.83 0.13
CA LYS A 69 8.17 -24.26 0.40
C LYS A 69 7.71 -24.52 1.84
N SER A 70 6.73 -25.40 2.00
CA SER A 70 6.16 -25.85 3.28
C SER A 70 5.44 -24.79 4.12
N VAL A 71 5.35 -23.54 3.64
CA VAL A 71 4.64 -22.45 4.31
C VAL A 71 3.43 -21.98 3.50
N GLY A 72 3.55 -21.98 2.16
CA GLY A 72 2.52 -21.45 1.28
C GLY A 72 2.77 -19.99 0.92
N TRP A 73 1.69 -19.27 0.59
CA TRP A 73 1.73 -17.85 0.25
C TRP A 73 1.94 -17.00 1.50
N SER A 74 2.86 -16.02 1.40
CA SER A 74 2.94 -14.94 2.38
C SER A 74 1.73 -14.01 2.28
N GLU A 75 1.51 -13.18 3.28
CA GLU A 75 0.69 -11.98 3.13
C GLU A 75 1.27 -11.06 2.04
N TRP A 76 0.42 -10.15 1.53
CA TRP A 76 0.87 -9.14 0.59
C TRP A 76 1.77 -8.13 1.27
N ALA A 77 3.00 -8.01 0.79
CA ALA A 77 3.94 -6.96 1.17
C ALA A 77 3.68 -5.70 0.34
N ASN A 78 3.75 -4.53 0.97
CA ASN A 78 3.67 -3.25 0.31
C ASN A 78 5.05 -2.83 -0.23
N ASN A 79 5.05 -1.82 -1.07
CA ASN A 79 6.26 -1.20 -1.61
C ASN A 79 7.31 -0.96 -0.53
N GLY A 80 8.49 -1.54 -0.67
CA GLY A 80 9.60 -1.44 0.28
C GLY A 80 9.54 -2.39 1.49
N GLU A 81 8.52 -3.25 1.62
CA GLU A 81 8.43 -4.28 2.65
C GLU A 81 9.03 -5.63 2.17
N TRP A 82 9.40 -6.50 3.09
CA TRP A 82 9.88 -7.84 2.76
C TRP A 82 8.72 -8.81 2.52
N ALA A 83 8.75 -9.52 1.39
CA ALA A 83 7.97 -10.74 1.16
C ALA A 83 8.89 -11.95 1.27
N GLY A 84 8.46 -12.98 2.00
CA GLY A 84 9.27 -14.16 2.32
C GLY A 84 9.94 -14.07 3.68
N THR A 85 10.93 -14.94 3.91
CA THR A 85 11.59 -15.04 5.22
C THR A 85 13.10 -15.05 5.07
N THR A 86 13.80 -14.37 5.97
CA THR A 86 15.25 -14.38 6.06
C THR A 86 15.68 -15.29 7.21
N GLY A 87 16.79 -16.03 7.04
CA GLY A 87 17.38 -16.86 8.08
C GLY A 87 16.62 -18.14 8.46
N LYS A 88 15.47 -18.43 7.83
CA LYS A 88 14.71 -19.66 8.08
C LYS A 88 14.98 -20.77 7.06
N GLY A 89 15.79 -20.48 6.05
CA GLY A 89 16.15 -21.47 5.04
C GLY A 89 15.02 -21.89 4.11
N LEU A 90 13.94 -21.09 4.01
CA LEU A 90 12.77 -21.39 3.19
C LEU A 90 12.96 -20.83 1.78
N GLN A 91 12.82 -21.70 0.78
CA GLN A 91 12.95 -21.30 -0.62
C GLN A 91 11.71 -20.61 -1.14
N MET A 92 11.90 -19.57 -1.95
CA MET A 92 10.87 -19.02 -2.78
C MET A 92 10.61 -19.95 -3.99
N GLU A 93 9.35 -20.24 -4.25
CA GLU A 93 8.91 -21.07 -5.38
C GLU A 93 8.15 -20.26 -6.42
N THR A 94 7.47 -19.21 -5.98
CA THR A 94 6.70 -18.32 -6.85
C THR A 94 6.71 -16.90 -6.29
N LEU A 95 6.68 -15.91 -7.16
CA LEU A 95 6.52 -14.50 -6.87
C LEU A 95 5.30 -13.99 -7.63
N GLU A 96 4.41 -13.27 -6.95
CA GLU A 96 3.30 -12.54 -7.56
C GLU A 96 3.52 -11.04 -7.29
N ILE A 97 3.41 -10.22 -8.34
CA ILE A 97 3.58 -8.77 -8.27
C ILE A 97 2.35 -8.11 -8.88
N LYS A 98 1.82 -7.09 -8.21
CA LYS A 98 0.76 -6.21 -8.70
C LYS A 98 1.21 -4.76 -8.57
N LYS A 99 0.66 -3.88 -9.40
CA LYS A 99 0.81 -2.43 -9.28
C LYS A 99 -0.47 -1.88 -8.66
N SER A 100 -0.32 -1.03 -7.65
CA SER A 100 -1.44 -0.24 -7.14
C SER A 100 -1.58 1.06 -7.93
N MET A 101 -2.81 1.52 -8.11
CA MET A 101 -3.11 2.77 -8.81
C MET A 101 -2.57 3.99 -8.05
N PHE A 102 -2.61 3.95 -6.73
CA PHE A 102 -2.12 4.97 -5.81
C PHE A 102 -1.85 4.35 -4.43
N SER A 103 -1.11 5.05 -3.59
CA SER A 103 -0.93 4.68 -2.19
C SER A 103 -1.56 5.69 -1.25
N VAL A 104 -1.95 5.24 -0.08
CA VAL A 104 -2.59 6.07 0.94
C VAL A 104 -1.90 5.89 2.27
N GLU A 105 -1.64 7.01 2.95
CA GLU A 105 -1.24 7.06 4.35
C GLU A 105 -2.40 7.58 5.19
N ALA A 106 -2.56 7.05 6.38
CA ALA A 106 -3.52 7.53 7.37
C ALA A 106 -2.81 8.13 8.56
N HIS A 107 -3.27 9.29 9.01
CA HIS A 107 -2.94 9.85 10.33
C HIS A 107 -4.03 9.46 11.31
N VAL A 108 -3.66 8.69 12.33
CA VAL A 108 -4.59 8.11 13.29
C VAL A 108 -4.28 8.62 14.69
N GLN A 109 -5.33 8.92 15.46
CA GLN A 109 -5.25 9.36 16.84
C GLN A 109 -4.24 8.54 17.65
N GLY A 110 -3.26 9.22 18.27
CA GLY A 110 -2.26 8.60 19.15
C GLY A 110 -1.26 7.65 18.46
N LYS A 111 -1.34 7.51 17.12
CA LYS A 111 -0.42 6.70 16.31
C LYS A 111 0.39 7.54 15.33
N GLY A 112 -0.10 8.75 14.98
CA GLY A 112 0.49 9.56 13.92
C GLY A 112 0.28 8.97 12.53
N TRP A 113 1.19 9.26 11.61
CA TRP A 113 1.18 8.71 10.26
C TRP A 113 1.55 7.23 10.26
N LEU A 114 0.69 6.43 9.67
CA LEU A 114 0.95 4.99 9.44
C LEU A 114 1.76 4.80 8.15
N THR A 115 2.42 3.66 8.03
CA THR A 115 3.12 3.29 6.79
C THR A 115 2.16 3.33 5.59
N PRO A 116 2.58 3.91 4.44
CA PRO A 116 1.78 3.92 3.22
C PRO A 116 1.35 2.51 2.81
N LYS A 117 0.10 2.38 2.40
CA LYS A 117 -0.46 1.13 1.87
C LYS A 117 -0.99 1.33 0.46
N ALA A 118 -1.01 0.27 -0.31
CA ALA A 118 -1.71 0.25 -1.58
C ALA A 118 -3.21 0.54 -1.39
N ALA A 119 -3.82 1.17 -2.38
CA ALA A 119 -5.23 1.57 -2.35
C ALA A 119 -6.19 0.41 -2.10
N GLU A 120 -5.80 -0.81 -2.46
CA GLU A 120 -6.60 -2.04 -2.30
C GLU A 120 -6.67 -2.51 -0.84
N ASN A 121 -5.88 -1.93 0.06
CA ASN A 121 -5.86 -2.29 1.47
C ASN A 121 -6.83 -1.44 2.30
N VAL A 122 -7.11 -1.91 3.50
CA VAL A 122 -7.77 -1.08 4.52
C VAL A 122 -6.79 -0.02 5.01
N ILE A 123 -7.20 1.23 4.89
CA ILE A 123 -6.43 2.40 5.31
C ILE A 123 -6.95 2.86 6.67
N GLY A 124 -6.07 3.02 7.62
CA GLY A 124 -6.43 3.33 9.01
C GLY A 124 -6.49 2.10 9.91
N ILE A 125 -7.19 2.22 11.02
CA ILE A 125 -7.31 1.18 12.05
C ILE A 125 -8.78 1.03 12.45
N THR A 126 -9.36 -0.15 12.22
CA THR A 126 -10.71 -0.48 12.64
C THR A 126 -10.71 -1.21 13.98
N GLY A 127 -11.83 -1.15 14.74
CA GLY A 127 -12.01 -1.93 15.98
C GLY A 127 -11.35 -1.36 17.24
N HIS A 128 -10.56 -0.29 17.15
CA HIS A 128 -9.82 0.28 18.29
C HIS A 128 -10.38 1.61 18.79
N ALA A 129 -11.52 2.04 18.29
CA ALA A 129 -12.15 3.30 18.65
C ALA A 129 -11.26 4.56 18.42
N LEU A 130 -10.25 4.46 17.55
CA LEU A 130 -9.37 5.56 17.18
C LEU A 130 -9.96 6.33 16.00
N ARG A 131 -9.83 7.67 16.01
CA ARG A 131 -10.30 8.49 14.90
C ARG A 131 -9.24 8.59 13.80
N LEU A 132 -9.70 8.60 12.57
CA LEU A 132 -8.93 9.03 11.44
C LEU A 132 -8.92 10.57 11.42
N GLU A 133 -7.74 11.18 11.47
CA GLU A 133 -7.58 12.63 11.54
C GLU A 133 -7.20 13.25 10.20
N ALA A 134 -6.39 12.53 9.41
CA ALA A 134 -6.02 12.92 8.05
C ALA A 134 -5.62 11.73 7.19
N ILE A 135 -5.62 11.94 5.88
CA ILE A 135 -5.02 11.04 4.90
C ILE A 135 -4.14 11.82 3.94
N ARG A 136 -3.13 11.15 3.36
CA ARG A 136 -2.39 11.58 2.18
C ARG A 136 -2.48 10.51 1.12
N ILE A 137 -2.69 10.92 -0.13
CA ILE A 137 -2.75 10.01 -1.28
C ILE A 137 -1.62 10.38 -2.23
N ASN A 138 -0.76 9.43 -2.56
CA ASN A 138 0.18 9.61 -3.67
C ASN A 138 -0.47 9.05 -4.94
N PRO A 139 -0.88 9.92 -5.88
CA PRO A 139 -1.65 9.51 -7.06
C PRO A 139 -0.80 8.93 -8.19
N TYR A 140 0.53 8.96 -8.09
CA TYR A 140 1.46 8.47 -9.14
C TYR A 140 1.05 8.92 -10.55
N GLY A 141 0.83 10.22 -10.74
CA GLY A 141 0.47 10.82 -12.03
C GLY A 141 -1.01 10.66 -12.43
N LYS A 142 -1.86 10.11 -11.57
CA LYS A 142 -3.32 10.13 -11.76
C LYS A 142 -3.90 11.45 -11.27
N THR A 143 -4.95 11.94 -11.92
CA THR A 143 -5.73 13.08 -11.41
C THR A 143 -6.75 12.58 -10.40
N ILE A 144 -6.65 13.06 -9.18
CA ILE A 144 -7.60 12.82 -8.10
C ILE A 144 -7.95 14.15 -7.47
N LYS A 145 -9.24 14.44 -7.30
CA LYS A 145 -9.69 15.58 -6.50
C LYS A 145 -10.35 15.08 -5.22
N ALA A 146 -10.27 15.88 -4.17
CA ALA A 146 -10.78 15.52 -2.86
C ALA A 146 -11.51 16.66 -2.17
N LYS A 147 -12.58 16.31 -1.45
CA LYS A 147 -13.24 17.15 -0.44
C LYS A 147 -13.41 16.31 0.82
N ALA A 148 -13.32 16.94 1.97
CA ALA A 148 -13.55 16.26 3.24
C ALA A 148 -14.37 17.15 4.19
N HIS A 149 -15.26 16.52 4.96
CA HIS A 149 -15.88 17.14 6.11
C HIS A 149 -15.07 16.82 7.36
N ILE A 150 -14.68 17.86 8.07
CA ILE A 150 -13.82 17.79 9.24
C ILE A 150 -14.58 18.32 10.44
N GLN A 151 -14.49 17.63 11.56
CA GLN A 151 -15.09 18.04 12.82
C GLN A 151 -14.82 19.52 13.12
N SER A 152 -15.91 20.29 13.37
CA SER A 152 -15.87 21.72 13.72
C SER A 152 -15.26 22.64 12.64
N LYS A 153 -14.89 22.15 11.46
CA LYS A 153 -14.44 22.97 10.33
C LYS A 153 -15.41 22.92 9.15
N GLY A 154 -16.24 21.87 9.05
CA GLY A 154 -17.11 21.68 7.92
C GLY A 154 -16.38 21.16 6.69
N TRP A 155 -16.94 21.41 5.51
CA TRP A 155 -16.37 20.97 4.24
C TRP A 155 -15.16 21.79 3.85
N VAL A 156 -14.09 21.09 3.48
CA VAL A 156 -12.87 21.66 2.90
C VAL A 156 -12.69 21.03 1.51
N ASP A 157 -12.52 21.88 0.49
CA ASP A 157 -12.22 21.46 -0.89
C ASP A 157 -10.72 21.58 -1.11
N TYR A 158 -10.07 20.48 -1.46
CA TYR A 158 -8.61 20.41 -1.71
C TYR A 158 -8.30 20.54 -3.21
N GLY A 159 -9.32 20.50 -4.09
CA GLY A 159 -9.13 20.47 -5.54
C GLY A 159 -8.35 19.23 -5.97
N GLU A 160 -7.49 19.38 -6.97
CA GLU A 160 -6.57 18.32 -7.40
C GLU A 160 -5.47 18.11 -6.37
N ILE A 161 -5.30 16.88 -5.91
CA ILE A 161 -4.37 16.54 -4.84
C ILE A 161 -3.04 16.04 -5.38
N THR A 162 -1.99 16.25 -4.60
CA THR A 162 -0.64 15.73 -4.80
C THR A 162 -0.26 14.83 -3.65
N LYS A 163 0.89 14.15 -3.75
CA LYS A 163 1.43 13.32 -2.65
C LYS A 163 1.66 14.09 -1.34
N ASP A 164 1.74 15.41 -1.40
CA ASP A 164 1.99 16.27 -0.23
C ASP A 164 0.70 16.89 0.34
N THR A 165 -0.45 16.67 -0.33
CA THR A 165 -1.74 17.19 0.12
C THR A 165 -2.23 16.43 1.36
N ILE A 166 -2.44 17.14 2.46
CA ILE A 166 -3.01 16.59 3.69
C ILE A 166 -4.52 16.82 3.66
N ILE A 167 -5.30 15.76 3.51
CA ILE A 167 -6.76 15.78 3.56
C ILE A 167 -7.17 15.51 5.01
N GLY A 168 -7.63 16.54 5.72
CA GLY A 168 -7.91 16.47 7.15
C GLY A 168 -7.04 17.41 7.97
N THR A 169 -6.76 17.07 9.22
CA THR A 169 -5.94 17.86 10.12
C THR A 169 -4.91 17.02 10.88
N VAL A 170 -3.76 17.60 11.18
CA VAL A 170 -2.72 16.98 12.00
C VAL A 170 -2.47 17.87 13.23
N GLY A 171 -2.47 17.27 14.43
CA GLY A 171 -2.25 17.99 15.69
C GLY A 171 -3.44 18.76 16.25
N GLU A 172 -4.57 18.83 15.52
CA GLU A 172 -5.78 19.53 15.96
C GLU A 172 -6.78 18.63 16.68
N GLN A 173 -6.51 17.34 16.76
CA GLN A 173 -7.40 16.32 17.38
C GLN A 173 -8.82 16.30 16.79
N LYS A 174 -8.95 16.62 15.49
CA LYS A 174 -10.23 16.61 14.75
C LYS A 174 -10.32 15.38 13.89
N ARG A 175 -11.50 14.76 13.88
CA ARG A 175 -11.76 13.59 13.03
C ARG A 175 -12.16 14.00 11.62
N LEU A 176 -11.84 13.16 10.66
CA LEU A 176 -12.54 13.13 9.39
C LEU A 176 -13.92 12.50 9.60
N GLU A 177 -14.94 13.13 9.07
CA GLU A 177 -16.35 12.72 9.22
C GLU A 177 -16.95 12.26 7.91
N CYS A 178 -16.50 12.85 6.78
CA CYS A 178 -16.98 12.48 5.46
C CYS A 178 -15.90 12.74 4.40
N LEU A 179 -15.89 11.93 3.35
CA LEU A 179 -14.99 12.05 2.21
C LEU A 179 -15.77 12.08 0.91
N CYS A 180 -15.28 12.87 -0.06
CA CYS A 180 -15.76 12.89 -1.42
C CYS A 180 -14.54 12.94 -2.35
N PHE A 181 -14.49 12.03 -3.31
CA PHE A 181 -13.41 11.96 -4.28
C PHE A 181 -13.94 12.05 -5.71
N GLU A 182 -13.12 12.60 -6.62
CA GLU A 182 -13.27 12.52 -8.07
C GLU A 182 -12.02 11.85 -8.64
N GLY A 183 -12.21 10.74 -9.38
CA GLY A 183 -11.12 9.95 -9.99
C GLY A 183 -11.63 8.62 -10.54
N ASP A 184 -10.74 7.88 -11.20
CA ASP A 184 -11.10 6.59 -11.82
C ASP A 184 -10.92 5.43 -10.81
N PHE A 185 -11.72 5.42 -9.75
CA PHE A 185 -11.74 4.35 -8.75
C PHE A 185 -13.06 4.29 -7.98
N GLN A 186 -13.20 3.27 -7.17
CA GLN A 186 -14.27 3.14 -6.17
C GLN A 186 -13.67 3.15 -4.77
N TYR A 187 -14.44 3.65 -3.82
CA TYR A 187 -14.05 3.67 -2.42
C TYR A 187 -15.23 3.38 -1.50
N ARG A 188 -14.93 3.01 -0.30
CA ARG A 188 -15.90 2.85 0.79
C ARG A 188 -15.24 3.27 2.10
N VAL A 189 -16.03 3.62 3.08
CA VAL A 189 -15.55 3.99 4.42
C VAL A 189 -16.18 3.10 5.49
N HIS A 190 -15.45 2.91 6.58
CA HIS A 190 -16.00 2.26 7.77
C HIS A 190 -16.46 3.35 8.73
N ILE A 191 -17.75 3.38 9.04
CA ILE A 191 -18.36 4.35 9.94
C ILE A 191 -18.55 3.73 11.31
N GLN A 192 -18.21 4.47 12.35
CA GLN A 192 -18.43 4.08 13.74
C GLN A 192 -19.87 3.59 13.95
N SER A 193 -20.03 2.43 14.56
CA SER A 193 -21.32 1.77 14.89
C SER A 193 -22.19 1.35 13.69
N SER A 194 -21.85 1.75 12.46
CA SER A 194 -22.59 1.39 11.25
C SER A 194 -21.84 0.38 10.36
N GLY A 195 -20.53 0.28 10.51
CA GLY A 195 -19.72 -0.63 9.69
C GLY A 195 -19.34 -0.06 8.33
N TRP A 196 -19.06 -0.93 7.37
CA TRP A 196 -18.65 -0.54 6.02
C TRP A 196 -19.86 -0.07 5.18
N THR A 197 -19.67 1.05 4.48
CA THR A 197 -20.58 1.47 3.41
C THR A 197 -20.45 0.56 2.18
N ASP A 198 -21.38 0.69 1.23
CA ASP A 198 -21.22 0.11 -0.10
C ASP A 198 -20.08 0.78 -0.87
N TRP A 199 -19.56 0.04 -1.89
CA TRP A 199 -18.58 0.58 -2.81
C TRP A 199 -19.22 1.65 -3.69
N THR A 200 -18.63 2.84 -3.71
CA THR A 200 -19.14 4.00 -4.41
C THR A 200 -18.08 4.54 -5.37
N LYS A 201 -18.50 4.96 -6.55
CA LYS A 201 -17.61 5.60 -7.53
C LYS A 201 -17.13 6.96 -7.02
N ALA A 202 -15.87 7.27 -7.29
CA ALA A 202 -15.30 8.59 -7.05
C ALA A 202 -15.71 9.56 -8.19
N ASP A 203 -16.97 9.99 -8.19
CA ASP A 203 -17.59 10.82 -9.23
C ASP A 203 -17.59 12.33 -8.91
N GLY A 204 -17.02 12.71 -7.78
CA GLY A 204 -16.98 14.11 -7.31
C GLY A 204 -18.27 14.59 -6.65
N VAL A 205 -19.31 13.75 -6.59
CA VAL A 205 -20.65 14.08 -6.03
C VAL A 205 -20.95 13.23 -4.80
N ALA A 206 -20.73 11.94 -4.91
CA ALA A 206 -21.01 10.99 -3.83
C ALA A 206 -20.13 11.26 -2.61
N THR A 207 -20.75 11.38 -1.43
CA THR A 207 -20.08 11.61 -0.17
C THR A 207 -20.24 10.39 0.74
N LEU A 208 -19.16 9.89 1.31
CA LEU A 208 -19.16 8.75 2.22
C LEU A 208 -18.70 9.15 3.61
N GLY A 209 -19.53 8.85 4.60
CA GLY A 209 -19.36 9.24 6.00
C GLY A 209 -20.63 9.85 6.57
N THR A 210 -20.50 10.62 7.64
CA THR A 210 -21.64 11.26 8.30
C THR A 210 -21.32 12.72 8.58
N VAL A 211 -22.29 13.60 8.26
CA VAL A 211 -22.21 15.03 8.60
C VAL A 211 -23.16 15.33 9.75
N GLY A 212 -22.65 15.98 10.80
CA GLY A 212 -23.48 16.40 11.95
C GLY A 212 -23.90 15.30 12.92
N GLN A 213 -23.45 14.05 12.73
CA GLN A 213 -23.76 12.92 13.63
C GLN A 213 -22.61 12.62 14.61
N GLU A 214 -21.53 13.35 14.54
CA GLU A 214 -20.35 13.16 15.37
C GLU A 214 -19.71 11.77 15.31
N LEU A 215 -20.01 11.00 14.26
CA LEU A 215 -19.41 9.69 14.02
C LEU A 215 -18.10 9.85 13.24
N ARG A 216 -17.15 8.98 13.52
CA ARG A 216 -15.86 8.89 12.82
C ARG A 216 -15.91 7.88 11.68
N ILE A 217 -15.16 8.14 10.65
CA ILE A 217 -14.83 7.19 9.60
C ILE A 217 -13.47 6.56 9.91
#